data_a2fd35b4b8b0a0c671caab1ceb476466
#
_entry.id   a2fd35b4b8b0a0c671caab1ceb476466
#
_cell.length_a   1.000
_cell.length_b   1.000
_cell.length_c   1.000
_cell.angle_alpha   90.00
_cell.angle_beta   90.00
_cell.angle_gamma   90.00
#
_symmetry.space_group_name_H-M   'P 1'
#
loop_
_entity.id
_entity.type
_entity.pdbx_description
1 polymer ?
#
loop_
_entity_poly.entity_id
_entity_poly.type
_entity_poly.pdbx_seq_one_letter_code
_entity_poly.pdbx_strand_id
1 'polypeptide(L)'
;MQETRNKRQIIILLVLLACIVLALTFSPGRSSFDVPPDYYREFNLREVDRVEMKSAGKDVSLNFNNSRWQVNNEFSADRGLVEVLFATLQQAEPKRRVASSMRDSLTRVLREKGVLVSLFNGENKAGAFFAGGNAAKTQAYFLKEGDDQPHLMAIPGYRVYVSGIFELPAIQWREKLIFDLNWTNFRKLETNFRNPAGNFTVEMARNQAVIPGVAEPDTARLNTFLDDLSLLRADEYLERTRALDSMSQSQPLAEYQISDIGGRVYSLRVYDYDDKFLGLTHAGQFAVLPREHLIPLLRPKEFFIKR
;
A
#
# COMPACT_ATOMS: atom_id res chain seq x y z
N MET A 1 -44.64 34.77 -51.93
CA MET A 1 -43.64 33.64 -51.95
C MET A 1 -42.87 33.47 -50.67
N GLN A 2 -42.51 34.50 -49.92
CA GLN A 2 -41.72 34.39 -48.68
C GLN A 2 -42.53 33.81 -47.53
N GLU A 3 -43.77 34.14 -47.39
CA GLU A 3 -44.67 33.69 -46.29
C GLU A 3 -44.99 32.19 -46.39
N THR A 4 -45.18 31.64 -47.56
CA THR A 4 -45.39 30.19 -47.75
C THR A 4 -44.12 29.37 -47.45
N ARG A 5 -42.95 29.95 -47.74
CA ARG A 5 -41.66 29.34 -47.43
C ARG A 5 -41.38 29.31 -45.89
N ASN A 6 -41.73 30.40 -45.19
CA ASN A 6 -41.62 30.48 -43.76
C ASN A 6 -42.59 29.51 -43.03
N LYS A 7 -43.84 29.41 -43.48
CA LYS A 7 -44.81 28.45 -42.93
C LYS A 7 -44.33 27.02 -43.10
N ARG A 8 -43.74 26.67 -44.21
CA ARG A 8 -43.17 25.34 -44.51
C ARG A 8 -41.98 25.06 -43.62
N GLN A 9 -41.09 26.04 -43.34
CA GLN A 9 -39.95 25.89 -42.44
C GLN A 9 -40.38 25.72 -40.99
N ILE A 10 -41.42 26.43 -40.52
CA ILE A 10 -42.01 26.27 -39.19
C ILE A 10 -42.60 24.88 -38.98
N ILE A 11 -43.31 24.36 -40.02
CA ILE A 11 -43.87 23.00 -39.95
C ILE A 11 -42.76 21.95 -39.88
N ILE A 12 -41.68 22.10 -40.64
CA ILE A 12 -40.50 21.21 -40.59
C ILE A 12 -39.83 21.26 -39.21
N LEU A 13 -39.70 22.45 -38.62
CA LEU A 13 -39.13 22.63 -37.29
C LEU A 13 -39.98 21.94 -36.22
N LEU A 14 -41.30 22.08 -36.30
CA LEU A 14 -42.23 21.42 -35.34
C LEU A 14 -42.21 19.89 -35.48
N VAL A 15 -42.09 19.38 -36.72
CA VAL A 15 -41.96 17.92 -36.95
C VAL A 15 -40.64 17.40 -36.39
N LEU A 16 -39.53 18.14 -36.63
CA LEU A 16 -38.23 17.78 -36.02
C LEU A 16 -38.26 17.82 -34.51
N LEU A 17 -38.87 18.83 -33.89
CA LEU A 17 -39.03 18.93 -32.45
C LEU A 17 -39.85 17.76 -31.90
N ALA A 18 -40.97 17.43 -32.57
CA ALA A 18 -41.79 16.26 -32.18
C ALA A 18 -41.02 14.96 -32.33
N CYS A 19 -40.22 14.78 -33.38
CA CYS A 19 -39.34 13.61 -33.52
C CYS A 19 -38.27 13.52 -32.42
N ILE A 20 -37.68 14.65 -32.02
CA ILE A 20 -36.72 14.71 -30.93
C ILE A 20 -37.40 14.34 -29.59
N VAL A 21 -38.57 14.90 -29.30
CA VAL A 21 -39.34 14.56 -28.09
C VAL A 21 -39.74 13.10 -28.10
N LEU A 22 -40.20 12.56 -29.20
CA LEU A 22 -40.50 11.13 -29.38
C LEU A 22 -39.21 10.28 -29.19
N ALA A 23 -38.11 10.65 -29.79
CA ALA A 23 -36.83 9.95 -29.58
C ALA A 23 -36.36 9.99 -28.13
N LEU A 24 -36.57 11.09 -27.41
CA LEU A 24 -36.22 11.20 -25.98
C LEU A 24 -37.18 10.40 -25.07
N THR A 25 -38.48 10.33 -25.42
CA THR A 25 -39.47 9.58 -24.66
C THR A 25 -39.47 8.08 -24.92
N PHE A 26 -39.17 7.67 -26.16
CA PHE A 26 -39.06 6.27 -26.56
C PHE A 26 -37.63 5.78 -26.66
N SER A 27 -36.62 6.62 -26.44
CA SER A 27 -35.30 6.13 -26.17
C SER A 27 -35.42 5.41 -24.80
N PRO A 28 -35.34 4.07 -24.73
CA PRO A 28 -35.19 3.42 -23.43
C PRO A 28 -33.94 4.09 -22.87
N GLY A 29 -34.12 4.84 -21.75
CA GLY A 29 -32.99 5.39 -21.06
C GLY A 29 -32.04 4.23 -20.89
N ARG A 30 -30.99 4.18 -21.71
CA ARG A 30 -29.85 3.31 -21.45
C ARG A 30 -29.31 3.86 -20.14
N SER A 31 -29.95 3.39 -19.04
CA SER A 31 -29.27 3.44 -17.76
C SER A 31 -27.96 2.72 -18.04
N SER A 32 -26.91 3.47 -18.16
CA SER A 32 -25.53 2.98 -18.32
C SER A 32 -25.14 2.07 -17.16
N PHE A 33 -26.01 1.92 -16.17
CA PHE A 33 -25.86 1.18 -14.93
C PHE A 33 -26.94 0.11 -14.84
N ASP A 34 -26.71 -0.98 -15.58
CA ASP A 34 -27.48 -2.21 -15.48
C ASP A 34 -27.20 -2.97 -14.15
N VAL A 35 -26.29 -2.43 -13.31
CA VAL A 35 -25.82 -2.99 -12.06
C VAL A 35 -25.70 -1.88 -11.01
N PRO A 36 -26.22 -2.06 -9.78
CA PRO A 36 -26.10 -1.07 -8.73
C PRO A 36 -24.61 -0.71 -8.45
N PRO A 37 -24.27 0.56 -8.18
CA PRO A 37 -22.90 0.97 -7.88
C PRO A 37 -22.30 0.27 -6.66
N ASP A 38 -23.16 -0.17 -5.73
CA ASP A 38 -22.82 -0.85 -4.48
C ASP A 38 -22.84 -2.37 -4.57
N TYR A 39 -23.03 -2.96 -5.76
CA TYR A 39 -23.15 -4.40 -5.98
C TYR A 39 -22.06 -5.25 -5.29
N TYR A 40 -20.83 -4.71 -5.19
CA TYR A 40 -19.71 -5.36 -4.50
C TYR A 40 -19.48 -4.82 -3.07
N ARG A 41 -20.39 -3.97 -2.54
CA ARG A 41 -20.31 -3.28 -1.25
C ARG A 41 -21.54 -3.48 -0.38
N GLU A 42 -22.20 -4.61 -0.49
CA GLU A 42 -23.41 -4.94 0.28
C GLU A 42 -23.15 -5.16 1.78
N PHE A 43 -21.97 -4.79 2.28
CA PHE A 43 -21.52 -4.97 3.66
C PHE A 43 -20.89 -3.69 4.22
N ASN A 44 -20.87 -3.57 5.55
CA ASN A 44 -20.27 -2.42 6.22
C ASN A 44 -18.73 -2.55 6.27
N LEU A 45 -18.02 -1.80 5.42
CA LEU A 45 -16.56 -1.79 5.40
C LEU A 45 -15.90 -1.37 6.72
N ARG A 46 -16.61 -0.62 7.58
CA ARG A 46 -16.08 -0.20 8.88
C ARG A 46 -16.01 -1.31 9.91
N GLU A 47 -16.75 -2.39 9.69
CA GLU A 47 -16.78 -3.57 10.55
C GLU A 47 -15.82 -4.67 10.06
N VAL A 48 -15.17 -4.48 8.91
CA VAL A 48 -14.21 -5.45 8.38
C VAL A 48 -12.94 -5.40 9.21
N ASP A 49 -12.60 -6.52 9.82
CA ASP A 49 -11.41 -6.71 10.64
C ASP A 49 -10.40 -7.70 10.03
N ARG A 50 -10.79 -8.41 8.96
CA ARG A 50 -9.90 -9.30 8.22
C ARG A 50 -10.19 -9.27 6.72
N VAL A 51 -9.12 -9.19 5.91
CA VAL A 51 -9.17 -9.29 4.44
C VAL A 51 -8.22 -10.39 4.00
N GLU A 52 -8.73 -11.40 3.32
CA GLU A 52 -7.94 -12.47 2.74
C GLU A 52 -7.90 -12.32 1.21
N MET A 53 -6.72 -12.38 0.63
CA MET A 53 -6.46 -12.31 -0.81
C MET A 53 -5.71 -13.57 -1.22
N LYS A 54 -6.41 -14.49 -1.92
CA LYS A 54 -5.87 -15.81 -2.30
C LYS A 54 -5.77 -15.93 -3.81
N SER A 55 -4.59 -16.32 -4.30
CA SER A 55 -4.35 -16.63 -5.71
C SER A 55 -3.33 -17.77 -5.82
N ALA A 56 -3.13 -18.33 -7.02
CA ALA A 56 -2.20 -19.44 -7.22
C ALA A 56 -0.79 -19.10 -6.69
N GLY A 57 -0.45 -19.67 -5.51
CA GLY A 57 0.85 -19.53 -4.85
C GLY A 57 1.09 -18.22 -4.08
N LYS A 58 0.04 -17.40 -3.87
CA LYS A 58 0.15 -16.14 -3.12
C LYS A 58 -1.06 -15.97 -2.21
N ASP A 59 -0.85 -16.17 -0.92
CA ASP A 59 -1.87 -15.92 0.10
C ASP A 59 -1.44 -14.74 0.96
N VAL A 60 -2.33 -13.75 1.06
CA VAL A 60 -2.16 -12.58 1.90
C VAL A 60 -3.36 -12.49 2.81
N SER A 61 -3.12 -12.41 4.11
CA SER A 61 -4.13 -12.11 5.12
C SER A 61 -3.78 -10.82 5.81
N LEU A 62 -4.68 -9.84 5.77
CA LEU A 62 -4.60 -8.61 6.54
C LEU A 62 -5.56 -8.74 7.72
N ASN A 63 -5.04 -8.67 8.95
CA ASN A 63 -5.81 -8.84 10.17
C ASN A 63 -5.67 -7.60 11.05
N PHE A 64 -6.79 -7.07 11.56
CA PHE A 64 -6.81 -5.94 12.48
C PHE A 64 -6.73 -6.43 13.92
N ASN A 65 -5.53 -6.37 14.51
CA ASN A 65 -5.26 -6.81 15.87
C ASN A 65 -4.59 -5.69 16.67
N ASN A 66 -4.99 -5.49 17.92
CA ASN A 66 -4.38 -4.51 18.83
C ASN A 66 -4.26 -3.10 18.21
N SER A 67 -5.35 -2.64 17.54
CA SER A 67 -5.44 -1.32 16.88
C SER A 67 -4.48 -1.14 15.69
N ARG A 68 -3.95 -2.21 15.13
CA ARG A 68 -3.06 -2.21 13.97
C ARG A 68 -3.41 -3.32 12.99
N TRP A 69 -3.25 -3.04 11.69
CA TRP A 69 -3.30 -4.06 10.67
C TRP A 69 -1.99 -4.85 10.60
N GLN A 70 -2.11 -6.16 10.47
CA GLN A 70 -0.98 -7.08 10.37
C GLN A 70 -1.09 -7.91 9.10
N VAL A 71 0.05 -8.15 8.46
CA VAL A 71 0.18 -9.05 7.30
C VAL A 71 0.49 -10.45 7.83
N ASN A 72 -0.35 -11.42 7.49
CA ASN A 72 -0.21 -12.84 7.85
C ASN A 72 0.00 -13.08 9.37
N ASN A 73 -0.51 -12.20 10.22
CA ASN A 73 -0.31 -12.18 11.68
C ASN A 73 1.17 -12.09 12.13
N GLU A 74 2.08 -11.71 11.25
CA GLU A 74 3.52 -11.71 11.53
C GLU A 74 4.12 -10.30 11.48
N PHE A 75 3.74 -9.50 10.49
CA PHE A 75 4.34 -8.17 10.27
C PHE A 75 3.29 -7.08 10.34
N SER A 76 3.69 -5.89 10.81
CA SER A 76 2.84 -4.70 10.69
C SER A 76 2.55 -4.41 9.21
N ALA A 77 1.31 -4.08 8.88
CA ALA A 77 0.93 -3.70 7.52
C ALA A 77 1.23 -2.20 7.27
N ASP A 78 1.63 -1.86 6.05
CA ASP A 78 1.75 -0.47 5.61
C ASP A 78 0.37 0.20 5.66
N ARG A 79 0.24 1.20 6.52
CA ARG A 79 -1.01 1.91 6.75
C ARG A 79 -1.55 2.56 5.48
N GLY A 80 -0.68 3.14 4.66
CA GLY A 80 -1.08 3.80 3.42
C GLY A 80 -1.66 2.81 2.41
N LEU A 81 -1.07 1.62 2.29
CA LEU A 81 -1.62 0.57 1.42
C LEU A 81 -2.96 0.03 1.94
N VAL A 82 -3.11 -0.14 3.25
CA VAL A 82 -4.40 -0.52 3.84
C VAL A 82 -5.46 0.55 3.57
N GLU A 83 -5.13 1.82 3.72
CA GLU A 83 -6.05 2.94 3.39
C GLU A 83 -6.43 2.92 1.89
N VAL A 84 -5.47 2.65 0.99
CA VAL A 84 -5.73 2.49 -0.47
C VAL A 84 -6.64 1.28 -0.74
N LEU A 85 -6.44 0.15 -0.06
CA LEU A 85 -7.30 -1.02 -0.18
C LEU A 85 -8.74 -0.68 0.17
N PHE A 86 -8.99 -0.09 1.34
CA PHE A 86 -10.33 0.27 1.78
C PHE A 86 -10.96 1.37 0.92
N ALA A 87 -10.17 2.35 0.48
CA ALA A 87 -10.62 3.36 -0.49
C ALA A 87 -11.02 2.71 -1.83
N THR A 88 -10.25 1.73 -2.30
CA THR A 88 -10.58 0.98 -3.52
C THR A 88 -11.87 0.18 -3.35
N LEU A 89 -12.02 -0.55 -2.24
CA LEU A 89 -13.25 -1.28 -1.93
C LEU A 89 -14.46 -0.35 -1.83
N GLN A 90 -14.27 0.86 -1.32
CA GLN A 90 -15.35 1.85 -1.16
C GLN A 90 -15.73 2.56 -2.47
N GLN A 91 -14.77 2.77 -3.37
CA GLN A 91 -14.97 3.62 -4.56
C GLN A 91 -15.11 2.84 -5.87
N ALA A 92 -14.70 1.56 -5.88
CA ALA A 92 -14.80 0.74 -7.08
C ALA A 92 -16.25 0.42 -7.38
N GLU A 93 -16.67 0.72 -8.61
CA GLU A 93 -18.03 0.52 -9.09
C GLU A 93 -18.06 -0.29 -10.37
N PRO A 94 -19.08 -1.14 -10.58
CA PRO A 94 -19.28 -1.81 -11.84
C PRO A 94 -19.66 -0.79 -12.91
N LYS A 95 -18.80 -0.64 -13.92
CA LYS A 95 -19.05 0.25 -15.06
C LYS A 95 -20.01 -0.34 -16.09
N ARG A 96 -19.91 -1.65 -16.32
CA ARG A 96 -20.79 -2.42 -17.21
C ARG A 96 -20.59 -3.92 -17.00
N ARG A 97 -21.58 -4.69 -17.38
CA ARG A 97 -21.46 -6.14 -17.51
C ARG A 97 -20.51 -6.49 -18.66
N VAL A 98 -19.83 -7.60 -18.53
CA VAL A 98 -19.05 -8.17 -19.64
C VAL A 98 -20.00 -8.76 -20.68
N ALA A 99 -19.66 -8.57 -21.96
CA ALA A 99 -20.47 -9.10 -23.07
C ALA A 99 -20.64 -10.60 -22.98
N SER A 100 -21.81 -11.11 -23.37
CA SER A 100 -22.16 -12.54 -23.28
C SER A 100 -21.14 -13.43 -23.98
N SER A 101 -20.55 -12.99 -25.10
CA SER A 101 -19.54 -13.73 -25.85
C SER A 101 -18.22 -13.92 -25.08
N MET A 102 -17.93 -13.07 -24.10
CA MET A 102 -16.72 -13.13 -23.28
C MET A 102 -16.97 -13.64 -21.86
N ARG A 103 -18.23 -13.69 -21.44
CA ARG A 103 -18.64 -14.01 -20.07
C ARG A 103 -18.00 -15.29 -19.55
N ASP A 104 -18.29 -16.41 -20.22
CA ASP A 104 -17.88 -17.75 -19.74
C ASP A 104 -16.36 -17.92 -19.72
N SER A 105 -15.67 -17.35 -20.74
CA SER A 105 -14.21 -17.36 -20.78
C SER A 105 -13.58 -16.55 -19.65
N LEU A 106 -14.10 -15.32 -19.42
CA LEU A 106 -13.58 -14.42 -18.38
C LEU A 106 -13.93 -14.95 -16.97
N THR A 107 -15.13 -15.49 -16.78
CA THR A 107 -15.53 -16.14 -15.51
C THR A 107 -14.56 -17.25 -15.14
N ARG A 108 -14.21 -18.12 -16.09
CA ARG A 108 -13.23 -19.19 -15.88
C ARG A 108 -11.85 -18.61 -15.54
N VAL A 109 -11.36 -17.63 -16.29
CA VAL A 109 -10.06 -17.00 -16.05
C VAL A 109 -10.01 -16.35 -14.67
N LEU A 110 -11.07 -15.67 -14.24
CA LEU A 110 -11.13 -15.03 -12.92
C LEU A 110 -11.10 -16.06 -11.79
N ARG A 111 -11.81 -17.17 -11.93
CA ARG A 111 -11.81 -18.24 -10.93
C ARG A 111 -10.49 -19.00 -10.86
N GLU A 112 -9.82 -19.22 -11.98
CA GLU A 112 -8.56 -19.98 -12.05
C GLU A 112 -7.31 -19.14 -11.73
N LYS A 113 -7.30 -17.88 -12.16
CA LYS A 113 -6.11 -17.01 -12.14
C LYS A 113 -6.31 -15.69 -11.41
N GLY A 114 -7.55 -15.31 -11.10
CA GLY A 114 -7.87 -14.11 -10.34
C GLY A 114 -7.49 -14.27 -8.87
N VAL A 115 -7.53 -13.15 -8.16
CA VAL A 115 -7.36 -13.11 -6.71
C VAL A 115 -8.75 -13.23 -6.06
N LEU A 116 -8.98 -14.26 -5.29
CA LEU A 116 -10.16 -14.34 -4.43
C LEU A 116 -9.97 -13.42 -3.23
N VAL A 117 -10.72 -12.34 -3.21
CA VAL A 117 -10.76 -11.37 -2.10
C VAL A 117 -11.93 -11.72 -1.21
N SER A 118 -11.68 -12.06 0.03
CA SER A 118 -12.70 -12.37 1.05
C SER A 118 -12.59 -11.38 2.21
N LEU A 119 -13.71 -10.85 2.65
CA LEU A 119 -13.83 -9.84 3.70
C LEU A 119 -14.59 -10.44 4.88
N PHE A 120 -14.10 -10.18 6.08
CA PHE A 120 -14.67 -10.77 7.30
C PHE A 120 -14.92 -9.70 8.37
N ASN A 121 -15.94 -9.98 9.19
CA ASN A 121 -16.21 -9.32 10.46
C ASN A 121 -16.21 -10.43 11.53
N GLY A 122 -15.16 -10.54 12.33
CA GLY A 122 -14.88 -11.68 13.19
C GLY A 122 -14.79 -12.98 12.36
N GLU A 123 -15.61 -13.96 12.74
CA GLU A 123 -15.70 -15.24 12.03
C GLU A 123 -16.67 -15.21 10.82
N ASN A 124 -17.45 -14.13 10.68
CA ASN A 124 -18.45 -14.04 9.63
C ASN A 124 -17.85 -13.52 8.33
N LYS A 125 -18.01 -14.25 7.23
CA LYS A 125 -17.68 -13.80 5.89
C LYS A 125 -18.69 -12.75 5.44
N ALA A 126 -18.27 -11.49 5.37
CA ALA A 126 -19.12 -10.38 4.98
C ALA A 126 -19.35 -10.34 3.46
N GLY A 127 -18.34 -10.70 2.68
CA GLY A 127 -18.43 -10.76 1.22
C GLY A 127 -17.18 -11.35 0.58
N ALA A 128 -17.31 -11.78 -0.69
CA ALA A 128 -16.16 -12.21 -1.46
C ALA A 128 -16.38 -12.04 -2.96
N PHE A 129 -15.27 -11.82 -3.67
CA PHE A 129 -15.24 -11.69 -5.11
C PHE A 129 -13.87 -12.06 -5.68
N PHE A 130 -13.84 -12.50 -6.92
CA PHE A 130 -12.60 -12.66 -7.67
C PHE A 130 -12.26 -11.34 -8.36
N ALA A 131 -11.04 -10.85 -8.16
CA ALA A 131 -10.48 -9.68 -8.83
C ALA A 131 -9.42 -10.09 -9.83
N GLY A 132 -9.39 -9.47 -11.00
CA GLY A 132 -8.39 -9.72 -12.03
C GLY A 132 -8.48 -8.69 -13.14
N GLY A 133 -7.77 -8.90 -14.24
CA GLY A 133 -7.77 -7.95 -15.34
C GLY A 133 -7.27 -8.53 -16.66
N ASN A 134 -7.19 -7.64 -17.67
CA ASN A 134 -6.56 -7.97 -18.95
C ASN A 134 -5.02 -8.05 -18.80
N ALA A 135 -4.35 -8.67 -19.76
CA ALA A 135 -2.89 -8.84 -19.74
C ALA A 135 -2.12 -7.50 -19.65
N ALA A 136 -2.67 -6.43 -20.25
CA ALA A 136 -2.08 -5.09 -20.19
C ALA A 136 -2.35 -4.33 -18.89
N LYS A 137 -3.11 -4.90 -17.94
CA LYS A 137 -3.51 -4.26 -16.67
C LYS A 137 -4.15 -2.88 -16.83
N THR A 138 -4.93 -2.72 -17.89
CA THR A 138 -5.67 -1.47 -18.18
C THR A 138 -7.16 -1.58 -17.89
N GLN A 139 -7.67 -2.80 -17.73
CA GLN A 139 -9.07 -3.10 -17.43
C GLN A 139 -9.13 -4.10 -16.27
N ALA A 140 -9.85 -3.74 -15.23
CA ALA A 140 -10.11 -4.57 -14.08
C ALA A 140 -11.50 -5.21 -14.18
N TYR A 141 -11.59 -6.47 -13.78
CA TYR A 141 -12.83 -7.22 -13.75
C TYR A 141 -13.04 -7.85 -12.39
N PHE A 142 -14.25 -7.73 -11.85
CA PHE A 142 -14.66 -8.47 -10.65
C PHE A 142 -15.76 -9.45 -10.99
N LEU A 143 -15.75 -10.57 -10.27
CA LEU A 143 -16.78 -11.59 -10.28
C LEU A 143 -17.17 -11.88 -8.83
N LYS A 144 -18.42 -11.59 -8.45
CA LYS A 144 -18.90 -11.90 -7.09
C LYS A 144 -18.86 -13.42 -6.87
N GLU A 145 -18.47 -13.87 -5.69
CA GLU A 145 -18.45 -15.29 -5.36
C GLU A 145 -19.86 -15.88 -5.47
N GLY A 146 -19.99 -17.01 -6.15
CA GLY A 146 -21.28 -17.62 -6.44
C GLY A 146 -21.95 -17.17 -7.74
N ASP A 147 -21.53 -16.05 -8.33
CA ASP A 147 -22.07 -15.54 -9.59
C ASP A 147 -21.34 -16.10 -10.83
N ASP A 148 -21.95 -15.88 -12.00
CA ASP A 148 -21.38 -16.20 -13.31
C ASP A 148 -21.22 -14.97 -14.22
N GLN A 149 -21.59 -13.78 -13.74
CA GLN A 149 -21.56 -12.53 -14.51
C GLN A 149 -20.43 -11.60 -14.03
N PRO A 150 -19.28 -11.55 -14.71
CA PRO A 150 -18.21 -10.60 -14.39
C PRO A 150 -18.58 -9.18 -14.84
N HIS A 151 -18.03 -8.20 -14.12
CA HIS A 151 -18.22 -6.78 -14.37
C HIS A 151 -16.89 -6.09 -14.63
N LEU A 152 -16.88 -5.20 -15.60
CA LEU A 152 -15.77 -4.24 -15.78
C LEU A 152 -15.86 -3.22 -14.65
N MET A 153 -14.79 -3.08 -13.88
CA MET A 153 -14.72 -2.19 -12.72
C MET A 153 -13.98 -0.90 -13.05
N ALA A 154 -14.38 0.18 -12.40
CA ALA A 154 -13.68 1.46 -12.45
C ALA A 154 -13.90 2.22 -11.14
N ILE A 155 -13.02 3.18 -10.85
CA ILE A 155 -13.26 4.23 -9.86
C ILE A 155 -13.65 5.49 -10.65
N PRO A 156 -14.85 6.07 -10.42
CA PRO A 156 -15.30 7.27 -11.13
C PRO A 156 -14.26 8.41 -11.03
N GLY A 157 -13.95 9.02 -12.17
CA GLY A 157 -12.95 10.10 -12.25
C GLY A 157 -11.48 9.65 -12.29
N TYR A 158 -11.17 8.37 -12.08
CA TYR A 158 -9.80 7.86 -12.09
C TYR A 158 -9.54 6.86 -13.21
N ARG A 159 -8.34 6.92 -13.79
CA ARG A 159 -7.85 5.95 -14.78
C ARG A 159 -6.83 5.04 -14.15
N VAL A 160 -7.28 4.16 -13.26
CA VAL A 160 -6.42 3.24 -12.52
C VAL A 160 -6.82 1.79 -12.79
N TYR A 161 -5.86 0.89 -12.68
CA TYR A 161 -6.10 -0.55 -12.69
C TYR A 161 -6.57 -0.99 -11.30
N VAL A 162 -7.89 -1.07 -11.12
CA VAL A 162 -8.54 -1.28 -9.81
C VAL A 162 -8.11 -2.59 -9.14
N SER A 163 -7.86 -3.66 -9.92
CA SER A 163 -7.45 -4.96 -9.36
C SER A 163 -6.01 -4.97 -8.83
N GLY A 164 -5.19 -3.96 -9.16
CA GLY A 164 -3.76 -3.95 -8.85
C GLY A 164 -3.44 -4.07 -7.36
N ILE A 165 -4.23 -3.45 -6.50
CA ILE A 165 -4.04 -3.52 -5.04
C ILE A 165 -4.19 -4.95 -4.50
N PHE A 166 -5.09 -5.75 -5.07
CA PHE A 166 -5.32 -7.14 -4.63
C PHE A 166 -4.25 -8.11 -5.12
N GLU A 167 -3.47 -7.73 -6.15
CA GLU A 167 -2.43 -8.57 -6.75
C GLU A 167 -1.07 -8.45 -6.03
N LEU A 168 -0.95 -7.55 -5.06
CA LEU A 168 0.28 -7.31 -4.32
C LEU A 168 0.66 -8.55 -3.49
N PRO A 169 1.92 -9.01 -3.53
CA PRO A 169 2.41 -10.08 -2.66
C PRO A 169 2.52 -9.61 -1.20
N ALA A 170 2.49 -10.54 -0.25
CA ALA A 170 2.53 -10.26 1.19
C ALA A 170 3.69 -9.35 1.62
N ILE A 171 4.85 -9.52 0.99
CA ILE A 171 6.04 -8.72 1.29
C ILE A 171 5.85 -7.22 1.02
N GLN A 172 5.04 -6.84 0.02
CA GLN A 172 4.77 -5.42 -0.30
C GLN A 172 3.79 -4.77 0.67
N TRP A 173 2.99 -5.56 1.38
CA TRP A 173 2.05 -5.06 2.39
C TRP A 173 2.71 -4.67 3.71
N ARG A 174 3.98 -5.04 3.92
CA ARG A 174 4.70 -4.79 5.18
C ARG A 174 4.99 -3.32 5.37
N GLU A 175 4.89 -2.83 6.63
CA GLU A 175 5.30 -1.49 7.01
C GLU A 175 6.78 -1.28 6.64
N LYS A 176 7.03 -0.20 5.92
CA LYS A 176 8.38 0.13 5.44
C LYS A 176 9.22 0.92 6.43
N LEU A 177 8.62 1.46 7.50
CA LEU A 177 9.34 2.13 8.56
C LEU A 177 10.22 1.12 9.31
N ILE A 178 11.53 1.38 9.38
CA ILE A 178 12.48 0.45 9.99
C ILE A 178 12.33 0.42 11.51
N PHE A 179 12.08 1.58 12.12
CA PHE A 179 11.94 1.76 13.55
C PHE A 179 10.61 2.41 13.91
N ASP A 180 9.82 1.79 14.78
CA ASP A 180 8.60 2.41 15.34
C ASP A 180 8.97 3.32 16.53
N LEU A 181 9.69 4.41 16.22
CA LEU A 181 10.26 5.33 17.18
C LEU A 181 9.75 6.75 16.97
N ASN A 182 9.70 7.48 18.08
CA ASN A 182 9.49 8.92 18.11
C ASN A 182 10.17 9.51 19.37
N TRP A 183 10.23 10.84 19.47
CA TRP A 183 10.86 11.53 20.61
C TRP A 183 10.25 11.19 21.97
N THR A 184 9.00 10.72 22.03
CA THR A 184 8.33 10.40 23.28
C THR A 184 8.64 8.98 23.77
N ASN A 185 9.02 8.07 22.87
CA ASN A 185 9.31 6.68 23.24
C ASN A 185 10.81 6.30 23.15
N PHE A 186 11.64 7.14 22.52
CA PHE A 186 13.09 6.90 22.42
C PHE A 186 13.76 6.95 23.79
N ARG A 187 14.62 5.97 24.10
CA ARG A 187 15.41 5.91 25.34
C ARG A 187 16.89 5.96 25.06
N LYS A 188 17.41 5.07 24.22
CA LYS A 188 18.85 4.91 23.98
C LYS A 188 19.10 4.41 22.57
N LEU A 189 20.18 4.89 21.96
CA LEU A 189 20.77 4.37 20.72
C LEU A 189 22.23 4.01 20.99
N GLU A 190 22.64 2.83 20.51
CA GLU A 190 24.04 2.41 20.41
C GLU A 190 24.40 2.25 18.93
N THR A 191 25.51 2.83 18.52
CA THR A 191 26.03 2.71 17.16
C THR A 191 27.36 2.00 17.16
N ASN A 192 27.49 0.97 16.30
CA ASN A 192 28.71 0.23 16.10
C ASN A 192 29.08 0.32 14.61
N PHE A 193 30.13 1.05 14.27
CA PHE A 193 30.63 1.18 12.91
C PHE A 193 31.74 0.17 12.62
N ARG A 194 31.97 -0.15 11.34
CA ARG A 194 33.12 -0.96 10.91
C ARG A 194 34.45 -0.39 11.44
N ASN A 195 34.60 0.95 11.52
CA ASN A 195 35.66 1.61 12.25
C ASN A 195 35.19 1.95 13.68
N PRO A 196 35.65 1.23 14.72
CA PRO A 196 35.17 1.40 16.10
C PRO A 196 35.43 2.79 16.70
N ALA A 197 36.39 3.55 16.17
CA ALA A 197 36.68 4.92 16.63
C ALA A 197 35.47 5.86 16.44
N GLY A 198 34.62 5.57 15.45
CA GLY A 198 33.39 6.34 15.20
C GLY A 198 32.20 5.98 16.09
N ASN A 199 32.28 4.93 16.92
CA ASN A 199 31.17 4.45 17.75
C ASN A 199 30.75 5.48 18.81
N PHE A 200 29.45 5.58 19.04
CA PHE A 200 28.88 6.40 20.09
C PHE A 200 27.55 5.86 20.60
N THR A 201 27.17 6.36 21.75
CA THR A 201 25.86 6.11 22.34
C THR A 201 25.12 7.41 22.48
N VAL A 202 23.81 7.41 22.24
CA VAL A 202 22.90 8.53 22.51
C VAL A 202 21.92 8.09 23.57
N GLU A 203 21.71 8.91 24.59
CA GLU A 203 20.75 8.67 25.66
C GLU A 203 19.86 9.90 25.86
N MET A 204 18.62 9.66 26.32
CA MET A 204 17.75 10.76 26.74
C MET A 204 18.05 11.15 28.17
N ALA A 205 18.49 12.37 28.39
CA ALA A 205 18.70 12.96 29.70
C ALA A 205 17.92 14.28 29.82
N ARG A 206 16.99 14.37 30.78
CA ARG A 206 16.17 15.58 31.00
C ARG A 206 15.48 16.09 29.74
N ASN A 207 14.89 15.19 28.94
CA ASN A 207 14.23 15.46 27.66
C ASN A 207 15.15 16.02 26.55
N GLN A 208 16.44 15.78 26.64
CA GLN A 208 17.43 16.14 25.62
C GLN A 208 18.26 14.92 25.27
N ALA A 209 18.57 14.78 23.97
CA ALA A 209 19.49 13.76 23.50
C ALA A 209 20.94 14.18 23.85
N VAL A 210 21.69 13.31 24.49
CA VAL A 210 23.08 13.53 24.90
C VAL A 210 23.95 12.37 24.44
N ILE A 211 25.24 12.66 24.22
CA ILE A 211 26.28 11.65 23.98
C ILE A 211 27.13 11.59 25.26
N PRO A 212 27.09 10.49 26.04
CA PRO A 212 27.90 10.35 27.24
C PRO A 212 29.38 10.60 26.96
N GLY A 213 30.02 11.42 27.83
CA GLY A 213 31.42 11.78 27.69
C GLY A 213 31.74 12.87 26.64
N VAL A 214 30.72 13.52 26.08
CA VAL A 214 30.87 14.73 25.26
C VAL A 214 30.29 15.89 26.03
N ALA A 215 31.18 16.88 26.40
CA ALA A 215 30.75 18.00 27.22
C ALA A 215 29.84 18.98 26.49
N GLU A 216 30.10 19.24 25.21
CA GLU A 216 29.32 20.15 24.38
C GLU A 216 28.94 19.47 23.05
N PRO A 217 27.88 18.64 23.02
CA PRO A 217 27.42 18.06 21.76
C PRO A 217 26.75 19.13 20.89
N ASP A 218 26.89 18.99 19.57
CA ASP A 218 26.11 19.76 18.61
C ASP A 218 24.67 19.17 18.60
N THR A 219 23.82 19.74 19.44
CA THR A 219 22.44 19.26 19.63
C THR A 219 21.61 19.36 18.37
N ALA A 220 21.86 20.36 17.50
CA ALA A 220 21.12 20.49 16.24
C ALA A 220 21.45 19.32 15.30
N ARG A 221 22.73 18.99 15.11
CA ARG A 221 23.14 17.82 14.30
C ARG A 221 22.67 16.52 14.89
N LEU A 222 22.70 16.39 16.22
CA LEU A 222 22.26 15.17 16.91
C LEU A 222 20.74 14.97 16.75
N ASN A 223 19.95 16.04 16.87
CA ASN A 223 18.51 15.96 16.67
C ASN A 223 18.17 15.61 15.22
N THR A 224 18.79 16.26 14.23
CA THR A 224 18.61 15.90 12.80
C THR A 224 18.93 14.42 12.55
N PHE A 225 20.03 13.91 13.11
CA PHE A 225 20.40 12.51 12.97
C PHE A 225 19.36 11.55 13.58
N LEU A 226 18.80 11.87 14.74
CA LEU A 226 17.75 11.07 15.37
C LEU A 226 16.42 11.14 14.61
N ASP A 227 16.10 12.30 14.02
CA ASP A 227 14.95 12.46 13.14
C ASP A 227 15.12 11.60 11.88
N ASP A 228 16.25 11.69 11.19
CA ASP A 228 16.56 10.87 10.01
C ASP A 228 16.49 9.39 10.32
N LEU A 229 17.00 8.97 11.52
CA LEU A 229 16.94 7.58 11.97
C LEU A 229 15.50 7.12 12.23
N SER A 230 14.67 7.95 12.87
CA SER A 230 13.28 7.65 13.18
C SER A 230 12.39 7.58 11.93
N LEU A 231 12.77 8.28 10.87
CA LEU A 231 12.05 8.32 9.60
C LEU A 231 12.61 7.35 8.55
N LEU A 232 13.63 6.56 8.90
CA LEU A 232 14.25 5.62 7.97
C LEU A 232 13.24 4.58 7.47
N ARG A 233 13.05 4.53 6.15
CA ARG A 233 12.15 3.59 5.48
C ARG A 233 12.92 2.72 4.50
N ALA A 234 12.49 1.47 4.36
CA ALA A 234 12.93 0.59 3.29
C ALA A 234 12.32 1.02 1.95
N ASP A 235 13.09 0.93 0.87
CA ASP A 235 12.54 0.97 -0.48
C ASP A 235 11.66 -0.26 -0.72
N GLU A 236 12.23 -1.42 -0.41
CA GLU A 236 11.57 -2.71 -0.51
C GLU A 236 12.17 -3.71 0.48
N TYR A 237 11.40 -4.74 0.82
CA TYR A 237 11.90 -5.92 1.51
C TYR A 237 12.24 -7.00 0.50
N LEU A 238 13.32 -7.74 0.74
CA LEU A 238 13.75 -8.85 -0.09
C LEU A 238 13.36 -10.19 0.55
N GLU A 239 13.00 -11.14 -0.30
CA GLU A 239 12.86 -12.52 0.15
C GLU A 239 14.23 -13.08 0.53
N ARG A 240 14.26 -13.88 1.58
CA ARG A 240 15.49 -14.45 2.11
C ARG A 240 16.10 -15.45 1.11
N THR A 241 17.37 -15.25 0.78
CA THR A 241 18.14 -16.12 -0.12
C THR A 241 19.46 -16.51 0.53
N ARG A 242 20.08 -17.61 0.05
CA ARG A 242 21.41 -18.02 0.53
C ARG A 242 22.47 -16.95 0.33
N ALA A 243 22.38 -16.17 -0.74
CA ALA A 243 23.32 -15.08 -1.01
C ALA A 243 23.20 -13.96 0.05
N LEU A 244 21.97 -13.55 0.40
CA LEU A 244 21.71 -12.56 1.44
C LEU A 244 22.13 -13.08 2.82
N ASP A 245 21.89 -14.36 3.11
CA ASP A 245 22.36 -14.98 4.37
C ASP A 245 23.88 -14.96 4.46
N SER A 246 24.59 -15.30 3.37
CA SER A 246 26.06 -15.24 3.33
C SER A 246 26.57 -13.81 3.53
N MET A 247 25.94 -12.83 2.88
CA MET A 247 26.28 -11.41 3.05
C MET A 247 26.10 -10.96 4.50
N SER A 248 25.03 -11.38 5.17
CA SER A 248 24.74 -11.01 6.55
C SER A 248 25.74 -11.56 7.58
N GLN A 249 26.57 -12.53 7.19
CA GLN A 249 27.67 -13.05 8.03
C GLN A 249 28.94 -12.19 7.94
N SER A 250 29.03 -11.29 6.94
CA SER A 250 30.16 -10.37 6.83
C SER A 250 30.09 -9.25 7.89
N GLN A 251 31.19 -8.53 8.06
CA GLN A 251 31.21 -7.39 8.97
C GLN A 251 30.33 -6.25 8.40
N PRO A 252 29.31 -5.76 9.12
CA PRO A 252 28.47 -4.67 8.66
C PRO A 252 29.25 -3.36 8.57
N LEU A 253 28.77 -2.42 7.78
CA LEU A 253 29.24 -1.02 7.74
C LEU A 253 28.91 -0.31 9.06
N ALA A 254 27.68 -0.54 9.53
CA ALA A 254 27.14 0.01 10.76
C ALA A 254 26.10 -0.93 11.35
N GLU A 255 26.01 -0.93 12.67
CA GLU A 255 24.96 -1.55 13.44
C GLU A 255 24.35 -0.51 14.39
N TYR A 256 23.03 -0.41 14.35
CA TYR A 256 22.23 0.44 15.23
C TYR A 256 21.43 -0.45 16.16
N GLN A 257 21.54 -0.22 17.45
CA GLN A 257 20.70 -0.86 18.47
C GLN A 257 19.96 0.22 19.23
N ILE A 258 18.63 0.19 19.20
CA ILE A 258 17.78 1.22 19.80
C ILE A 258 16.89 0.56 20.83
N SER A 259 16.80 1.15 22.00
CA SER A 259 15.83 0.78 23.01
C SER A 259 14.83 1.90 23.25
N ASP A 260 13.57 1.53 23.43
CA ASP A 260 12.52 2.47 23.79
C ASP A 260 12.21 2.44 25.29
N ILE A 261 11.38 3.37 25.76
CA ILE A 261 10.95 3.44 27.17
C ILE A 261 10.10 2.24 27.60
N GLY A 262 9.47 1.53 26.64
CA GLY A 262 8.70 0.30 26.87
C GLY A 262 9.55 -0.94 26.95
N GLY A 263 10.88 -0.84 26.79
CA GLY A 263 11.82 -1.96 26.83
C GLY A 263 11.91 -2.75 25.52
N ARG A 264 11.30 -2.29 24.43
CA ARG A 264 11.49 -2.90 23.10
C ARG A 264 12.88 -2.56 22.59
N VAL A 265 13.52 -3.52 21.94
CA VAL A 265 14.85 -3.35 21.33
C VAL A 265 14.73 -3.56 19.83
N TYR A 266 15.16 -2.58 19.06
CA TYR A 266 15.27 -2.62 17.61
C TYR A 266 16.75 -2.73 17.23
N SER A 267 17.05 -3.52 16.20
CA SER A 267 18.39 -3.54 15.62
C SER A 267 18.32 -3.42 14.10
N LEU A 268 19.34 -2.77 13.55
CA LEU A 268 19.55 -2.68 12.10
C LEU A 268 21.05 -2.87 11.82
N ARG A 269 21.40 -3.90 11.08
CA ARG A 269 22.75 -4.09 10.53
C ARG A 269 22.75 -3.67 9.07
N VAL A 270 23.71 -2.86 8.68
CA VAL A 270 23.81 -2.25 7.35
C VAL A 270 25.02 -2.80 6.61
N TYR A 271 24.83 -3.19 5.37
CA TYR A 271 25.85 -3.74 4.47
C TYR A 271 25.89 -2.98 3.15
N ASP A 272 27.03 -2.99 2.46
CA ASP A 272 27.11 -2.52 1.07
C ASP A 272 26.29 -3.44 0.15
N TYR A 273 25.53 -2.86 -0.75
CA TYR A 273 24.69 -3.60 -1.69
C TYR A 273 24.57 -2.84 -3.01
N ASP A 274 25.50 -3.08 -3.92
CA ASP A 274 25.63 -2.37 -5.19
C ASP A 274 25.64 -0.84 -5.04
N ASP A 275 24.68 -0.14 -5.64
CA ASP A 275 24.48 1.30 -5.55
C ASP A 275 23.62 1.75 -4.36
N LYS A 276 23.12 0.77 -3.55
CA LYS A 276 22.27 0.98 -2.37
C LYS A 276 22.91 0.37 -1.12
N PHE A 277 22.11 0.25 -0.07
CA PHE A 277 22.51 -0.46 1.14
C PHE A 277 21.50 -1.58 1.44
N LEU A 278 21.99 -2.66 1.99
CA LEU A 278 21.18 -3.74 2.53
C LEU A 278 21.09 -3.61 4.04
N GLY A 279 19.88 -3.53 4.57
CA GLY A 279 19.58 -3.59 5.99
C GLY A 279 19.12 -4.98 6.41
N LEU A 280 19.62 -5.49 7.53
CA LEU A 280 19.03 -6.64 8.23
C LEU A 280 18.39 -6.11 9.52
N THR A 281 17.06 -6.15 9.57
CA THR A 281 16.25 -5.61 10.67
C THR A 281 16.19 -6.56 11.87
N HIS A 282 15.73 -6.07 13.03
CA HIS A 282 15.49 -6.87 14.24
C HIS A 282 14.52 -8.04 14.02
N ALA A 283 13.59 -7.91 13.05
CA ALA A 283 12.68 -8.98 12.67
C ALA A 283 13.32 -10.01 11.71
N GLY A 284 14.62 -9.93 11.47
CA GLY A 284 15.34 -10.83 10.56
C GLY A 284 15.03 -10.63 9.09
N GLN A 285 14.48 -9.49 8.70
CA GLN A 285 14.13 -9.16 7.33
C GLN A 285 15.25 -8.41 6.62
N PHE A 286 15.49 -8.76 5.37
CA PHE A 286 16.36 -7.99 4.50
C PHE A 286 15.58 -6.86 3.84
N ALA A 287 16.09 -5.64 3.96
CA ALA A 287 15.52 -4.42 3.40
C ALA A 287 16.54 -3.70 2.51
N VAL A 288 16.11 -3.27 1.35
CA VAL A 288 16.89 -2.32 0.55
C VAL A 288 16.67 -0.93 1.11
N LEU A 289 17.77 -0.25 1.45
CA LEU A 289 17.74 1.09 2.05
C LEU A 289 18.25 2.12 1.04
N PRO A 290 17.52 3.25 0.86
CA PRO A 290 17.91 4.30 -0.06
C PRO A 290 19.19 4.99 0.43
N ARG A 291 20.13 5.20 -0.50
CA ARG A 291 21.45 5.71 -0.20
C ARG A 291 21.42 7.12 0.40
N GLU A 292 20.55 7.98 -0.12
CA GLU A 292 20.38 9.35 0.35
C GLU A 292 19.90 9.45 1.81
N HIS A 293 19.11 8.49 2.27
CA HIS A 293 18.59 8.47 3.65
C HIS A 293 19.55 7.79 4.63
N LEU A 294 20.41 6.90 4.13
CA LEU A 294 21.33 6.19 5.01
C LEU A 294 22.68 6.88 5.18
N ILE A 295 23.21 7.58 4.16
CA ILE A 295 24.50 8.30 4.27
C ILE A 295 24.53 9.28 5.46
N PRO A 296 23.48 10.06 5.78
CA PRO A 296 23.46 10.90 6.97
C PRO A 296 23.59 10.12 8.28
N LEU A 297 23.18 8.85 8.29
CA LEU A 297 23.25 7.98 9.46
C LEU A 297 24.63 7.33 9.66
N LEU A 298 25.49 7.30 8.65
CA LEU A 298 26.85 6.78 8.73
C LEU A 298 27.87 7.84 9.26
N ARG A 299 27.43 8.75 10.13
CA ARG A 299 28.28 9.80 10.71
C ARG A 299 28.96 9.31 11.99
N PRO A 300 30.28 9.46 12.11
CA PRO A 300 31.01 9.07 13.32
C PRO A 300 30.79 10.08 14.45
N LYS A 301 31.18 9.71 15.68
CA LYS A 301 31.03 10.51 16.90
C LYS A 301 31.52 11.95 16.75
N GLU A 302 32.64 12.15 16.07
CA GLU A 302 33.29 13.44 15.90
C GLU A 302 32.43 14.47 15.15
N PHE A 303 31.46 13.98 14.34
CA PHE A 303 30.52 14.86 13.63
C PHE A 303 29.61 15.63 14.58
N PHE A 304 29.36 15.09 15.78
CA PHE A 304 28.44 15.66 16.77
C PHE A 304 29.15 16.47 17.86
N ILE A 305 30.42 16.72 17.73
CA ILE A 305 31.19 17.57 18.67
C ILE A 305 31.26 19.00 18.09
N LYS A 306 30.89 20.00 18.88
CA LYS A 306 31.08 21.40 18.48
C LYS A 306 32.55 21.66 18.26
N ARG A 307 32.85 22.28 17.15
CA ARG A 307 34.21 22.82 16.84
C ARG A 307 34.38 24.20 17.42
#